data_2454152ce8bfe99fb2860cf348b79885
#
_entry.id   2454152ce8bfe99fb2860cf348b79885
#
_cell.length_a   1.000
_cell.length_b   1.000
_cell.length_c   1.000
_cell.angle_alpha   90.00
_cell.angle_beta   90.00
_cell.angle_gamma   90.00
#
_symmetry.space_group_name_H-M   'P 1'
#
loop_
_entity.id
_entity.type
_entity.pdbx_description
1 polymer ?
#
loop_
_entity_poly.entity_id
_entity_poly.type
_entity_poly.pdbx_seq_one_letter_code
_entity_poly.pdbx_strand_id
1 'polypeptide(L)'
;MTSPLVCMKHISIEFPGVKALDQVNFTLKKGTVHALIGANGAGKSTLMKVLSGAHSHYEGSIQINGQAASIQTPKDAASYGVQTVHQEVDTALVPYLSVGENMMMHQIEKKTFVDWKELHRKAAQRLKELDIDISTKRLVSDLTLAEKQMVLIAKAVSIKCSILILDEPTAPLSHTETNKLFSMIDRLKQNGTGIVFISHRMPEIFTICDELTVMRNGTDVAAHLVQNTDPQQIIEEMLGAPLEEQFPPRTPSKDAPIALEVKQLNDQHKLRNIHLHVKKGEILGIAGLVGAGKTELCKALFGASEKTTGTVQLHGQTVHIASPHQAVRAGMALVPEERRKEGILTEESVGWNLTAASLRSFSSVFSFLHRSKEKREADEIVKRLGVKTPSLEAKVKHLSGGNQQKIAIGKWLLAEADVYLFDEPTKGVDVGAKKDIFTLIAELAARGKSVIYASSELSEIAGIADRVYVLYDGSIAREMTAPTTEEELLYHSTGGQS
;
A
#
# COMPACT_ATOMS: atom_id res chain seq x y z
N MET A 1 -11.94 -7.38 -36.55
CA MET A 1 -11.60 -6.73 -35.25
C MET A 1 -12.92 -6.49 -34.53
N THR A 2 -13.12 -7.07 -33.37
CA THR A 2 -14.31 -6.85 -32.56
C THR A 2 -14.32 -5.41 -32.06
N SER A 3 -15.43 -4.70 -32.22
CA SER A 3 -15.58 -3.33 -31.75
C SER A 3 -15.36 -3.30 -30.20
N PRO A 4 -14.68 -2.26 -29.68
CA PRO A 4 -14.44 -2.17 -28.23
C PRO A 4 -15.75 -2.04 -27.47
N LEU A 5 -15.80 -2.67 -26.27
CA LEU A 5 -16.92 -2.56 -25.34
C LEU A 5 -17.01 -1.13 -24.77
N VAL A 6 -15.86 -0.58 -24.35
CA VAL A 6 -15.72 0.81 -23.90
C VAL A 6 -14.62 1.48 -24.69
N CYS A 7 -14.85 2.72 -25.12
CA CYS A 7 -13.83 3.58 -25.71
C CYS A 7 -13.96 4.98 -25.10
N MET A 8 -12.97 5.39 -24.34
CA MET A 8 -12.82 6.74 -23.77
C MET A 8 -11.76 7.47 -24.57
N LYS A 9 -12.06 8.69 -25.05
CA LYS A 9 -11.15 9.48 -25.90
C LYS A 9 -10.98 10.87 -25.36
N HIS A 10 -9.71 11.28 -25.24
CA HIS A 10 -9.29 12.63 -24.84
C HIS A 10 -9.91 13.07 -23.51
N ILE A 11 -10.00 12.15 -22.53
CA ILE A 11 -10.59 12.47 -21.24
C ILE A 11 -9.66 13.37 -20.44
N SER A 12 -10.16 14.56 -20.14
CA SER A 12 -9.48 15.54 -19.29
C SER A 12 -10.37 15.95 -18.13
N ILE A 13 -9.79 16.10 -16.96
CA ILE A 13 -10.48 16.59 -15.75
C ILE A 13 -9.51 17.38 -14.88
N GLU A 14 -9.98 18.55 -14.43
CA GLU A 14 -9.22 19.44 -13.57
C GLU A 14 -9.94 19.67 -12.24
N PHE A 15 -9.19 19.61 -11.16
CA PHE A 15 -9.63 20.01 -9.82
C PHE A 15 -8.87 21.28 -9.41
N PRO A 16 -9.35 22.03 -8.40
CA PRO A 16 -8.64 23.24 -7.98
C PRO A 16 -7.15 23.00 -7.73
N GLY A 17 -6.31 23.55 -8.63
CA GLY A 17 -4.84 23.47 -8.56
C GLY A 17 -4.20 22.19 -9.09
N VAL A 18 -4.98 21.20 -9.62
CA VAL A 18 -4.42 19.96 -10.14
C VAL A 18 -5.18 19.47 -11.38
N LYS A 19 -4.50 19.33 -12.51
CA LYS A 19 -5.03 18.60 -13.68
C LYS A 19 -4.84 17.10 -13.44
N ALA A 20 -5.92 16.42 -13.08
CA ALA A 20 -5.87 15.01 -12.67
C ALA A 20 -5.85 14.04 -13.86
N LEU A 21 -6.45 14.42 -15.00
CA LEU A 21 -6.36 13.72 -16.28
C LEU A 21 -6.12 14.72 -17.40
N ASP A 22 -5.24 14.36 -18.32
CA ASP A 22 -4.88 15.15 -19.50
C ASP A 22 -4.92 14.31 -20.75
N GLN A 23 -5.99 14.48 -21.57
CA GLN A 23 -6.19 13.85 -22.87
C GLN A 23 -6.08 12.31 -22.87
N VAL A 24 -6.50 11.65 -21.77
CA VAL A 24 -6.37 10.21 -21.57
C VAL A 24 -7.28 9.43 -22.52
N ASN A 25 -6.71 8.40 -23.15
CA ASN A 25 -7.44 7.43 -23.94
C ASN A 25 -7.44 6.07 -23.25
N PHE A 26 -8.59 5.39 -23.26
CA PHE A 26 -8.73 4.08 -22.66
C PHE A 26 -9.71 3.23 -23.44
N THR A 27 -9.36 1.96 -23.65
CA THR A 27 -10.21 1.02 -24.41
C THR A 27 -10.33 -0.29 -23.65
N LEU A 28 -11.56 -0.81 -23.54
CA LEU A 28 -11.86 -2.11 -22.96
C LEU A 28 -12.57 -2.98 -23.99
N LYS A 29 -12.14 -4.22 -24.15
CA LYS A 29 -12.78 -5.21 -25.03
C LYS A 29 -13.77 -6.07 -24.25
N LYS A 30 -14.73 -6.64 -24.95
CA LYS A 30 -15.69 -7.59 -24.36
C LYS A 30 -15.00 -8.91 -24.03
N GLY A 31 -15.24 -9.43 -22.82
CA GLY A 31 -14.65 -10.70 -22.38
C GLY A 31 -13.14 -10.65 -22.22
N THR A 32 -12.59 -9.50 -21.84
CA THR A 32 -11.18 -9.34 -21.49
C THR A 32 -11.02 -8.73 -20.10
N VAL A 33 -9.89 -9.01 -19.47
CA VAL A 33 -9.42 -8.33 -18.26
C VAL A 33 -8.34 -7.34 -18.67
N HIS A 34 -8.62 -6.05 -18.48
CA HIS A 34 -7.70 -4.97 -18.82
C HIS A 34 -7.13 -4.36 -17.53
N ALA A 35 -5.83 -4.49 -17.32
CA ALA A 35 -5.17 -3.86 -16.20
C ALA A 35 -5.03 -2.34 -16.42
N LEU A 36 -5.37 -1.55 -15.41
CA LEU A 36 -5.05 -0.11 -15.37
C LEU A 36 -4.03 0.13 -14.28
N ILE A 37 -2.80 0.42 -14.67
CA ILE A 37 -1.64 0.49 -13.78
C ILE A 37 -0.98 1.87 -13.79
N GLY A 38 -0.19 2.16 -12.79
CA GLY A 38 0.50 3.44 -12.61
C GLY A 38 0.72 3.76 -11.14
N ALA A 39 1.58 4.72 -10.85
CA ALA A 39 1.85 5.20 -9.49
C ALA A 39 0.58 5.79 -8.83
N ASN A 40 0.62 5.96 -7.50
CA ASN A 40 -0.45 6.66 -6.79
C ASN A 40 -0.50 8.14 -7.26
N GLY A 41 -1.71 8.61 -7.56
CA GLY A 41 -1.89 9.93 -8.16
C GLY A 41 -1.71 9.98 -9.68
N ALA A 42 -1.46 8.85 -10.36
CA ALA A 42 -1.36 8.79 -11.82
C ALA A 42 -2.70 9.04 -12.55
N GLY A 43 -3.84 9.11 -11.84
CA GLY A 43 -5.15 9.39 -12.43
C GLY A 43 -6.05 8.16 -12.60
N LYS A 44 -5.61 6.94 -12.25
CA LYS A 44 -6.36 5.68 -12.43
C LYS A 44 -7.77 5.72 -11.87
N SER A 45 -7.89 5.98 -10.56
CA SER A 45 -9.20 6.04 -9.88
C SER A 45 -10.04 7.22 -10.38
N THR A 46 -9.42 8.32 -10.81
CA THR A 46 -10.13 9.46 -11.42
C THR A 46 -10.74 9.07 -12.75
N LEU A 47 -9.99 8.37 -13.62
CA LEU A 47 -10.49 7.86 -14.90
C LEU A 47 -11.68 6.90 -14.71
N MET A 48 -11.58 6.00 -13.73
CA MET A 48 -12.67 5.07 -13.42
C MET A 48 -13.87 5.77 -12.77
N LYS A 49 -13.66 6.83 -12.00
CA LYS A 49 -14.75 7.67 -11.47
C LYS A 49 -15.49 8.44 -12.56
N VAL A 50 -14.82 8.82 -13.65
CA VAL A 50 -15.47 9.35 -14.87
C VAL A 50 -16.34 8.26 -15.49
N LEU A 51 -15.81 7.05 -15.71
CA LEU A 51 -16.57 5.94 -16.32
C LEU A 51 -17.75 5.47 -15.45
N SER A 52 -17.59 5.53 -14.12
CA SER A 52 -18.64 5.16 -13.16
C SER A 52 -19.63 6.28 -12.86
N GLY A 53 -19.48 7.48 -13.46
CA GLY A 53 -20.37 8.61 -13.27
C GLY A 53 -20.25 9.33 -11.92
N ALA A 54 -19.19 9.05 -11.15
CA ALA A 54 -18.88 9.75 -9.91
C ALA A 54 -18.28 11.15 -10.16
N HIS A 55 -17.68 11.37 -11.34
CA HIS A 55 -17.24 12.67 -11.82
C HIS A 55 -17.92 13.00 -13.16
N SER A 56 -18.69 14.08 -13.18
CA SER A 56 -19.45 14.51 -14.36
C SER A 56 -18.82 15.68 -15.11
N HIS A 57 -17.86 16.40 -14.50
CA HIS A 57 -17.19 17.58 -15.06
C HIS A 57 -15.89 17.16 -15.75
N TYR A 58 -15.98 16.50 -16.89
CA TYR A 58 -14.82 16.10 -17.70
C TYR A 58 -15.01 16.56 -19.15
N GLU A 59 -13.90 16.71 -19.85
CA GLU A 59 -13.84 16.89 -21.32
C GLU A 59 -13.55 15.55 -21.98
N GLY A 60 -13.91 15.43 -23.26
CA GLY A 60 -13.69 14.22 -24.04
C GLY A 60 -14.98 13.46 -24.32
N SER A 61 -14.88 12.21 -24.78
CA SER A 61 -16.04 11.40 -25.16
C SER A 61 -15.92 9.96 -24.68
N ILE A 62 -17.08 9.38 -24.33
CA ILE A 62 -17.22 7.97 -23.93
C ILE A 62 -18.15 7.28 -24.91
N GLN A 63 -17.75 6.11 -25.40
CA GLN A 63 -18.58 5.23 -26.19
C GLN A 63 -18.68 3.87 -25.49
N ILE A 64 -19.88 3.30 -25.45
CA ILE A 64 -20.15 1.96 -24.93
C ILE A 64 -20.87 1.16 -26.01
N ASN A 65 -20.35 0.00 -26.36
CA ASN A 65 -20.84 -0.82 -27.51
C ASN A 65 -20.91 -0.03 -28.85
N GLY A 66 -19.95 0.89 -29.07
CA GLY A 66 -19.89 1.72 -30.28
C GLY A 66 -20.88 2.89 -30.30
N GLN A 67 -21.71 3.08 -29.28
CA GLN A 67 -22.66 4.19 -29.17
C GLN A 67 -22.15 5.24 -28.16
N ALA A 68 -22.34 6.51 -28.47
CA ALA A 68 -22.00 7.59 -27.54
C ALA A 68 -22.79 7.43 -26.23
N ALA A 69 -22.08 7.45 -25.13
CA ALA A 69 -22.62 7.33 -23.78
C ALA A 69 -22.47 8.65 -23.02
N SER A 70 -23.59 9.19 -22.52
CA SER A 70 -23.56 10.33 -21.61
C SER A 70 -23.70 9.83 -20.18
N ILE A 71 -22.62 9.88 -19.42
CA ILE A 71 -22.57 9.41 -18.04
C ILE A 71 -22.34 10.63 -17.15
N GLN A 72 -23.40 11.03 -16.43
CA GLN A 72 -23.38 12.18 -15.52
C GLN A 72 -23.55 11.76 -14.07
N THR A 73 -24.12 10.57 -13.84
CA THR A 73 -24.38 10.02 -12.52
C THR A 73 -24.02 8.52 -12.46
N PRO A 74 -23.79 7.95 -11.26
CA PRO A 74 -23.64 6.50 -11.10
C PRO A 74 -24.84 5.68 -11.61
N LYS A 75 -26.03 6.27 -11.57
CA LYS A 75 -27.25 5.64 -12.10
C LYS A 75 -27.19 5.52 -13.64
N ASP A 76 -26.65 6.52 -14.31
CA ASP A 76 -26.46 6.47 -15.77
C ASP A 76 -25.44 5.35 -16.10
N ALA A 77 -24.31 5.33 -15.43
CA ALA A 77 -23.28 4.28 -15.59
C ALA A 77 -23.87 2.88 -15.40
N ALA A 78 -24.66 2.67 -14.33
CA ALA A 78 -25.35 1.42 -14.07
C ALA A 78 -26.34 1.03 -15.19
N SER A 79 -27.00 1.99 -15.85
CA SER A 79 -27.90 1.74 -16.99
C SER A 79 -27.18 1.18 -18.20
N TYR A 80 -25.92 1.59 -18.42
CA TYR A 80 -25.02 1.05 -19.42
C TYR A 80 -24.36 -0.28 -18.99
N GLY A 81 -24.63 -0.76 -17.77
CA GLY A 81 -24.07 -2.00 -17.23
C GLY A 81 -22.68 -1.85 -16.62
N VAL A 82 -22.26 -0.64 -16.27
CA VAL A 82 -21.02 -0.39 -15.53
C VAL A 82 -21.27 -0.60 -14.05
N GLN A 83 -20.47 -1.46 -13.42
CA GLN A 83 -20.48 -1.73 -11.98
C GLN A 83 -19.08 -1.53 -11.43
N THR A 84 -18.97 -0.97 -10.23
CA THR A 84 -17.68 -0.68 -9.57
C THR A 84 -17.61 -1.31 -8.21
N VAL A 85 -16.51 -1.99 -7.93
CA VAL A 85 -16.12 -2.48 -6.61
C VAL A 85 -14.96 -1.59 -6.15
N HIS A 86 -15.26 -0.75 -5.15
CA HIS A 86 -14.29 0.19 -4.58
C HIS A 86 -13.37 -0.47 -3.56
N GLN A 87 -12.23 0.12 -3.32
CA GLN A 87 -11.23 -0.34 -2.37
C GLN A 87 -11.75 -0.41 -0.93
N GLU A 88 -12.64 0.52 -0.52
CA GLU A 88 -13.22 0.56 0.83
C GLU A 88 -14.47 -0.32 0.91
N VAL A 89 -14.30 -1.55 1.41
CA VAL A 89 -15.37 -2.56 1.50
C VAL A 89 -16.46 -2.17 2.49
N ASP A 90 -16.08 -1.60 3.64
CA ASP A 90 -17.00 -1.31 4.75
C ASP A 90 -17.97 -0.16 4.42
N THR A 91 -17.67 0.70 3.46
CA THR A 91 -18.57 1.80 3.03
C THR A 91 -19.63 1.35 2.03
N ALA A 92 -19.42 0.21 1.34
CA ALA A 92 -20.28 -0.26 0.26
C ALA A 92 -21.31 -1.33 0.70
N LEU A 93 -21.16 -1.86 1.91
CA LEU A 93 -22.07 -2.84 2.50
C LEU A 93 -22.71 -2.27 3.78
N VAL A 94 -23.97 -2.63 4.01
CA VAL A 94 -24.70 -2.26 5.24
C VAL A 94 -24.46 -3.33 6.30
N PRO A 95 -23.73 -3.04 7.40
CA PRO A 95 -23.27 -4.04 8.37
C PRO A 95 -24.40 -4.81 9.06
N TYR A 96 -25.50 -4.14 9.33
CA TYR A 96 -26.65 -4.67 10.09
C TYR A 96 -27.67 -5.43 9.21
N LEU A 97 -27.43 -5.49 7.91
CA LEU A 97 -28.23 -6.31 6.99
C LEU A 97 -27.52 -7.62 6.70
N SER A 98 -28.30 -8.63 6.37
CA SER A 98 -27.77 -9.93 5.94
C SER A 98 -27.06 -9.84 4.58
N VAL A 99 -26.27 -10.84 4.24
CA VAL A 99 -25.65 -11.01 2.92
C VAL A 99 -26.68 -10.96 1.81
N GLY A 100 -27.80 -11.70 1.97
CA GLY A 100 -28.86 -11.72 0.97
C GLY A 100 -29.50 -10.35 0.74
N GLU A 101 -29.78 -9.61 1.80
CA GLU A 101 -30.34 -8.25 1.73
C GLU A 101 -29.36 -7.29 1.05
N ASN A 102 -28.07 -7.31 1.41
CA ASN A 102 -27.07 -6.48 0.78
C ASN A 102 -26.94 -6.75 -0.73
N MET A 103 -26.94 -8.02 -1.14
CA MET A 103 -26.82 -8.40 -2.55
C MET A 103 -28.05 -8.00 -3.38
N MET A 104 -29.23 -8.10 -2.80
CA MET A 104 -30.50 -7.89 -3.51
C MET A 104 -31.17 -6.56 -3.22
N MET A 105 -30.47 -5.60 -2.60
CA MET A 105 -31.00 -4.29 -2.19
C MET A 105 -31.70 -3.56 -3.34
N HIS A 106 -31.17 -3.64 -4.57
CA HIS A 106 -31.77 -3.04 -5.75
C HIS A 106 -33.16 -3.60 -6.11
N GLN A 107 -33.51 -4.80 -5.65
CA GLN A 107 -34.84 -5.39 -5.83
C GLN A 107 -35.82 -4.95 -4.74
N ILE A 108 -35.30 -4.64 -3.56
CA ILE A 108 -36.09 -4.16 -2.41
C ILE A 108 -36.63 -2.76 -2.69
N GLU A 109 -35.82 -1.86 -3.20
CA GLU A 109 -36.19 -0.46 -3.50
C GLU A 109 -37.38 -0.32 -4.46
N LYS A 110 -37.64 -1.31 -5.29
CA LYS A 110 -38.69 -1.27 -6.34
C LYS A 110 -39.99 -1.94 -5.93
N LYS A 111 -40.10 -2.52 -4.72
CA LYS A 111 -41.25 -3.33 -4.30
C LYS A 111 -41.91 -2.79 -3.05
N THR A 112 -43.24 -2.72 -3.06
CA THR A 112 -44.03 -2.40 -1.87
C THR A 112 -44.03 -3.56 -0.86
N PHE A 113 -43.98 -4.80 -1.33
CA PHE A 113 -43.89 -6.01 -0.51
C PHE A 113 -42.70 -6.84 -0.95
N VAL A 114 -41.88 -7.28 0.01
CA VAL A 114 -40.67 -8.09 -0.23
C VAL A 114 -40.93 -9.53 0.18
N ASP A 115 -40.78 -10.45 -0.77
CA ASP A 115 -40.71 -11.88 -0.46
C ASP A 115 -39.27 -12.25 -0.04
N TRP A 116 -39.04 -12.30 1.27
CA TRP A 116 -37.72 -12.59 1.86
C TRP A 116 -37.20 -13.96 1.48
N LYS A 117 -38.10 -14.96 1.34
CA LYS A 117 -37.69 -16.32 0.97
C LYS A 117 -37.16 -16.37 -0.45
N GLU A 118 -37.86 -15.71 -1.37
CA GLU A 118 -37.44 -15.61 -2.77
C GLU A 118 -36.15 -14.77 -2.90
N LEU A 119 -36.00 -13.69 -2.12
CA LEU A 119 -34.78 -12.87 -2.09
C LEU A 119 -33.57 -13.71 -1.68
N HIS A 120 -33.63 -14.43 -0.56
CA HIS A 120 -32.54 -15.29 -0.10
C HIS A 120 -32.26 -16.43 -1.08
N ARG A 121 -33.27 -17.00 -1.72
CA ARG A 121 -33.13 -18.04 -2.73
C ARG A 121 -32.32 -17.54 -3.94
N LYS A 122 -32.64 -16.32 -4.45
CA LYS A 122 -31.91 -15.68 -5.55
C LYS A 122 -30.49 -15.35 -5.15
N ALA A 123 -30.28 -14.78 -3.98
CA ALA A 123 -28.94 -14.48 -3.47
C ALA A 123 -28.10 -15.76 -3.34
N ALA A 124 -28.65 -16.82 -2.77
CA ALA A 124 -27.95 -18.11 -2.65
C ALA A 124 -27.58 -18.71 -4.00
N GLN A 125 -28.50 -18.62 -4.98
CA GLN A 125 -28.22 -19.07 -6.34
C GLN A 125 -27.03 -18.29 -6.94
N ARG A 126 -26.97 -16.96 -6.78
CA ARG A 126 -25.87 -16.12 -7.29
C ARG A 126 -24.54 -16.44 -6.59
N LEU A 127 -24.53 -16.62 -5.26
CA LEU A 127 -23.32 -17.04 -4.54
C LEU A 127 -22.81 -18.39 -5.05
N LYS A 128 -23.71 -19.35 -5.28
CA LYS A 128 -23.36 -20.67 -5.82
C LYS A 128 -22.80 -20.59 -7.24
N GLU A 129 -23.36 -19.74 -8.12
CA GLU A 129 -22.85 -19.51 -9.49
C GLU A 129 -21.41 -18.96 -9.46
N LEU A 130 -21.05 -18.21 -8.43
CA LEU A 130 -19.73 -17.61 -8.23
C LEU A 130 -18.79 -18.47 -7.37
N ASP A 131 -19.25 -19.63 -6.89
CA ASP A 131 -18.50 -20.54 -6.02
C ASP A 131 -18.13 -19.91 -4.66
N ILE A 132 -19.06 -19.11 -4.12
CA ILE A 132 -18.90 -18.45 -2.82
C ILE A 132 -19.74 -19.20 -1.79
N ASP A 133 -19.08 -19.81 -0.81
CA ASP A 133 -19.72 -20.54 0.29
C ASP A 133 -19.95 -19.61 1.51
N ILE A 134 -20.94 -18.74 1.39
CA ILE A 134 -21.36 -17.83 2.45
C ILE A 134 -22.87 -17.92 2.60
N SER A 135 -23.36 -18.12 3.83
CA SER A 135 -24.80 -18.14 4.10
C SER A 135 -25.42 -16.76 3.87
N THR A 136 -26.49 -16.71 3.06
CA THR A 136 -27.22 -15.46 2.77
C THR A 136 -27.89 -14.84 3.99
N LYS A 137 -28.03 -15.58 5.10
CA LYS A 137 -28.65 -15.13 6.35
C LYS A 137 -27.66 -14.55 7.36
N ARG A 138 -26.33 -14.74 7.16
CA ARG A 138 -25.31 -14.12 8.02
C ARG A 138 -25.39 -12.61 7.89
N LEU A 139 -25.18 -11.90 9.00
CA LEU A 139 -25.02 -10.46 8.99
C LEU A 139 -23.65 -10.08 8.38
N VAL A 140 -23.61 -8.97 7.68
CA VAL A 140 -22.35 -8.48 7.09
C VAL A 140 -21.36 -8.09 8.19
N SER A 141 -21.81 -7.63 9.36
CA SER A 141 -20.97 -7.39 10.54
C SER A 141 -20.14 -8.60 10.96
N ASP A 142 -20.66 -9.82 10.77
CA ASP A 142 -20.05 -11.06 11.22
C ASP A 142 -19.09 -11.68 10.20
N LEU A 143 -18.92 -11.01 9.06
CA LEU A 143 -18.02 -11.42 7.99
C LEU A 143 -16.60 -10.92 8.20
N THR A 144 -15.62 -11.76 7.84
CA THR A 144 -14.23 -11.31 7.67
C THR A 144 -14.13 -10.29 6.53
N LEU A 145 -13.06 -9.53 6.48
CA LEU A 145 -12.85 -8.55 5.42
C LEU A 145 -12.82 -9.19 4.03
N ALA A 146 -12.23 -10.38 3.93
CA ALA A 146 -12.20 -11.17 2.70
C ALA A 146 -13.61 -11.65 2.28
N GLU A 147 -14.42 -12.16 3.21
CA GLU A 147 -15.81 -12.53 2.93
C GLU A 147 -16.65 -11.34 2.48
N LYS A 148 -16.47 -10.17 3.12
CA LYS A 148 -17.12 -8.92 2.71
C LYS A 148 -16.75 -8.55 1.26
N GLN A 149 -15.46 -8.68 0.89
CA GLN A 149 -14.99 -8.42 -0.48
C GLN A 149 -15.69 -9.34 -1.49
N MET A 150 -15.80 -10.64 -1.21
CA MET A 150 -16.50 -11.58 -2.06
C MET A 150 -17.99 -11.25 -2.21
N VAL A 151 -18.65 -10.86 -1.12
CA VAL A 151 -20.06 -10.43 -1.12
C VAL A 151 -20.23 -9.14 -1.94
N LEU A 152 -19.31 -8.20 -1.86
CA LEU A 152 -19.35 -6.95 -2.61
C LEU A 152 -19.25 -7.19 -4.12
N ILE A 153 -18.35 -8.07 -4.55
CA ILE A 153 -18.24 -8.49 -5.95
C ILE A 153 -19.53 -9.22 -6.39
N ALA A 154 -20.03 -10.16 -5.59
CA ALA A 154 -21.29 -10.86 -5.88
C ALA A 154 -22.46 -9.89 -6.00
N LYS A 155 -22.54 -8.86 -5.16
CA LYS A 155 -23.53 -7.76 -5.26
C LYS A 155 -23.42 -7.03 -6.60
N ALA A 156 -22.20 -6.63 -7.00
CA ALA A 156 -21.97 -5.91 -8.25
C ALA A 156 -22.42 -6.71 -9.47
N VAL A 157 -22.11 -8.02 -9.52
CA VAL A 157 -22.48 -8.86 -10.67
C VAL A 157 -23.92 -9.42 -10.58
N SER A 158 -24.62 -9.22 -9.46
CA SER A 158 -26.05 -9.62 -9.33
C SER A 158 -27.01 -8.72 -10.11
N ILE A 159 -26.54 -7.55 -10.54
CA ILE A 159 -27.24 -6.62 -11.42
C ILE A 159 -26.70 -6.81 -12.84
N LYS A 160 -27.37 -6.25 -13.86
CA LYS A 160 -26.84 -6.25 -15.22
C LYS A 160 -25.43 -5.66 -15.23
N CYS A 161 -24.43 -6.51 -15.39
CA CYS A 161 -23.01 -6.13 -15.38
C CYS A 161 -22.36 -6.54 -16.70
N SER A 162 -22.11 -5.58 -17.58
CA SER A 162 -21.35 -5.77 -18.81
C SER A 162 -19.90 -5.31 -18.64
N ILE A 163 -19.68 -4.36 -17.76
CA ILE A 163 -18.39 -3.74 -17.44
C ILE A 163 -18.23 -3.75 -15.92
N LEU A 164 -17.18 -4.42 -15.44
CA LEU A 164 -16.86 -4.51 -14.03
C LEU A 164 -15.52 -3.80 -13.74
N ILE A 165 -15.55 -2.83 -12.86
CA ILE A 165 -14.34 -2.13 -12.38
C ILE A 165 -13.99 -2.67 -11.00
N LEU A 166 -12.77 -3.20 -10.86
CA LEU A 166 -12.22 -3.73 -9.61
C LEU A 166 -11.03 -2.88 -9.20
N ASP A 167 -11.19 -2.09 -8.14
CA ASP A 167 -10.13 -1.19 -7.62
C ASP A 167 -9.44 -1.84 -6.41
N GLU A 168 -8.22 -2.35 -6.62
CA GLU A 168 -7.38 -3.09 -5.66
C GLU A 168 -8.11 -4.23 -4.91
N PRO A 169 -8.80 -5.14 -5.63
CA PRO A 169 -9.72 -6.09 -5.00
C PRO A 169 -9.02 -7.16 -4.15
N THR A 170 -7.73 -7.36 -4.31
CA THR A 170 -6.91 -8.38 -3.62
C THR A 170 -6.23 -7.87 -2.35
N ALA A 171 -6.26 -6.56 -2.10
CA ALA A 171 -5.55 -5.96 -0.96
C ALA A 171 -5.87 -6.63 0.41
N PRO A 172 -7.14 -6.98 0.72
CA PRO A 172 -7.50 -7.63 1.97
C PRO A 172 -7.44 -9.16 1.95
N LEU A 173 -7.04 -9.77 0.81
CA LEU A 173 -7.17 -11.21 0.59
C LEU A 173 -5.86 -11.96 0.87
N SER A 174 -5.98 -13.16 1.44
CA SER A 174 -4.92 -14.16 1.47
C SER A 174 -4.66 -14.74 0.06
N HIS A 175 -3.55 -15.44 -0.12
CA HIS A 175 -3.22 -16.08 -1.41
C HIS A 175 -4.31 -17.04 -1.89
N THR A 176 -4.89 -17.84 -0.98
CA THR A 176 -5.98 -18.78 -1.30
C THR A 176 -7.25 -18.06 -1.75
N GLU A 177 -7.59 -16.94 -1.10
CA GLU A 177 -8.76 -16.13 -1.43
C GLU A 177 -8.56 -15.38 -2.75
N THR A 178 -7.33 -14.90 -3.01
CA THR A 178 -6.95 -14.30 -4.30
C THR A 178 -7.17 -15.28 -5.46
N ASN A 179 -6.77 -16.54 -5.31
CA ASN A 179 -6.99 -17.56 -6.34
C ASN A 179 -8.48 -17.82 -6.58
N LYS A 180 -9.33 -17.80 -5.54
CA LYS A 180 -10.78 -17.89 -5.69
C LYS A 180 -11.36 -16.70 -6.46
N LEU A 181 -10.89 -15.49 -6.13
CA LEU A 181 -11.24 -14.27 -6.88
C LEU A 181 -10.87 -14.41 -8.36
N PHE A 182 -9.65 -14.86 -8.68
CA PHE A 182 -9.20 -15.05 -10.06
C PHE A 182 -10.07 -16.05 -10.82
N SER A 183 -10.43 -17.17 -10.20
CA SER A 183 -11.37 -18.13 -10.80
C SER A 183 -12.74 -17.51 -11.09
N MET A 184 -13.22 -16.62 -10.22
CA MET A 184 -14.46 -15.88 -10.44
C MET A 184 -14.35 -14.90 -11.61
N ILE A 185 -13.24 -14.15 -11.68
CA ILE A 185 -12.95 -13.21 -12.77
C ILE A 185 -12.93 -13.94 -14.13
N ASP A 186 -12.28 -15.11 -14.18
CA ASP A 186 -12.24 -15.94 -15.41
C ASP A 186 -13.63 -16.38 -15.85
N ARG A 187 -14.51 -16.77 -14.94
CA ARG A 187 -15.92 -17.10 -15.27
C ARG A 187 -16.66 -15.89 -15.82
N LEU A 188 -16.50 -14.72 -15.21
CA LEU A 188 -17.12 -13.48 -15.69
C LEU A 188 -16.62 -13.08 -17.08
N LYS A 189 -15.32 -13.20 -17.32
CA LYS A 189 -14.67 -13.01 -18.62
C LYS A 189 -15.26 -13.94 -19.67
N GLN A 190 -15.38 -15.25 -19.39
CA GLN A 190 -15.98 -16.24 -20.29
C GLN A 190 -17.45 -15.92 -20.61
N ASN A 191 -18.17 -15.30 -19.69
CA ASN A 191 -19.55 -14.83 -19.90
C ASN A 191 -19.62 -13.52 -20.69
N GLY A 192 -18.47 -12.98 -21.14
CA GLY A 192 -18.37 -11.79 -21.98
C GLY A 192 -18.37 -10.47 -21.21
N THR A 193 -18.20 -10.49 -19.88
CA THR A 193 -17.99 -9.25 -19.11
C THR A 193 -16.61 -8.67 -19.40
N GLY A 194 -16.53 -7.38 -19.74
CA GLY A 194 -15.26 -6.65 -19.78
C GLY A 194 -14.89 -6.20 -18.36
N ILE A 195 -13.66 -6.45 -17.96
CA ILE A 195 -13.22 -6.19 -16.58
C ILE A 195 -12.04 -5.24 -16.59
N VAL A 196 -12.13 -4.14 -15.84
CA VAL A 196 -11.00 -3.26 -15.53
C VAL A 196 -10.46 -3.68 -14.17
N PHE A 197 -9.19 -4.06 -14.14
CA PHE A 197 -8.49 -4.53 -12.95
C PHE A 197 -7.41 -3.53 -12.55
N ILE A 198 -7.61 -2.81 -11.45
CA ILE A 198 -6.62 -1.88 -10.92
C ILE A 198 -5.84 -2.61 -9.83
N SER A 199 -4.54 -2.77 -10.03
CA SER A 199 -3.62 -3.34 -9.05
C SER A 199 -2.22 -2.75 -9.24
N HIS A 200 -1.43 -2.72 -8.20
CA HIS A 200 -0.01 -2.41 -8.23
C HIS A 200 0.88 -3.67 -8.09
N ARG A 201 0.26 -4.86 -8.00
CA ARG A 201 0.94 -6.15 -7.85
C ARG A 201 1.16 -6.80 -9.20
N MET A 202 2.40 -6.72 -9.72
CA MET A 202 2.74 -7.30 -11.04
C MET A 202 2.38 -8.77 -11.18
N PRO A 203 2.62 -9.69 -10.21
CA PRO A 203 2.25 -11.09 -10.35
C PRO A 203 0.75 -11.30 -10.64
N GLU A 204 -0.12 -10.48 -10.06
CA GLU A 204 -1.58 -10.55 -10.29
C GLU A 204 -1.92 -10.16 -11.73
N ILE A 205 -1.31 -9.08 -12.23
CA ILE A 205 -1.52 -8.56 -13.58
C ILE A 205 -1.11 -9.60 -14.62
N PHE A 206 0.07 -10.20 -14.46
CA PHE A 206 0.57 -11.23 -15.37
C PHE A 206 -0.19 -12.56 -15.29
N THR A 207 -0.90 -12.82 -14.18
CA THR A 207 -1.69 -14.03 -14.01
C THR A 207 -3.06 -13.93 -14.67
N ILE A 208 -3.76 -12.77 -14.57
CA ILE A 208 -5.18 -12.70 -14.90
C ILE A 208 -5.53 -11.74 -16.02
N CYS A 209 -4.67 -10.76 -16.35
CA CYS A 209 -4.98 -9.72 -17.32
C CYS A 209 -4.54 -10.10 -18.75
N ASP A 210 -5.31 -9.68 -19.74
CA ASP A 210 -5.02 -9.86 -21.18
C ASP A 210 -4.28 -8.65 -21.73
N GLU A 211 -4.69 -7.46 -21.31
CA GLU A 211 -4.20 -6.17 -21.78
C GLU A 211 -3.91 -5.28 -20.59
N LEU A 212 -3.07 -4.29 -20.77
CA LEU A 212 -2.80 -3.29 -19.76
C LEU A 212 -2.60 -1.90 -20.36
N THR A 213 -2.94 -0.88 -19.59
CA THR A 213 -2.63 0.52 -19.85
C THR A 213 -1.84 1.09 -18.69
N VAL A 214 -0.70 1.71 -19.00
CA VAL A 214 0.15 2.40 -18.02
C VAL A 214 -0.24 3.87 -17.97
N MET A 215 -0.57 4.36 -16.78
CA MET A 215 -0.83 5.78 -16.55
C MET A 215 0.29 6.42 -15.72
N ARG A 216 0.67 7.63 -16.09
CA ARG A 216 1.64 8.44 -15.38
C ARG A 216 1.28 9.93 -15.46
N ASN A 217 1.25 10.62 -14.31
CA ASN A 217 0.98 12.07 -14.22
C ASN A 217 -0.30 12.53 -14.95
N GLY A 218 -1.34 11.71 -14.91
CA GLY A 218 -2.63 12.04 -15.53
C GLY A 218 -2.74 11.74 -17.03
N THR A 219 -1.76 11.05 -17.63
CA THR A 219 -1.76 10.65 -19.05
C THR A 219 -1.63 9.14 -19.21
N ASP A 220 -2.12 8.59 -20.32
CA ASP A 220 -1.85 7.23 -20.76
C ASP A 220 -0.50 7.21 -21.52
N VAL A 221 0.51 6.54 -20.96
CA VAL A 221 1.87 6.55 -21.53
C VAL A 221 2.17 5.34 -22.40
N ALA A 222 1.54 4.20 -22.12
CA ALA A 222 1.69 2.97 -22.89
C ALA A 222 0.47 2.05 -22.75
N ALA A 223 0.25 1.21 -23.76
CA ALA A 223 -0.74 0.14 -23.74
C ALA A 223 -0.15 -1.13 -24.37
N HIS A 224 -0.26 -2.27 -23.67
CA HIS A 224 0.35 -3.52 -24.09
C HIS A 224 -0.63 -4.69 -23.99
N LEU A 225 -0.36 -5.74 -24.78
CA LEU A 225 -0.83 -7.09 -24.47
C LEU A 225 0.09 -7.67 -23.40
N VAL A 226 -0.46 -8.20 -22.31
CA VAL A 226 0.33 -8.71 -21.19
C VAL A 226 1.33 -9.79 -21.62
N GLN A 227 0.94 -10.65 -22.57
CA GLN A 227 1.81 -11.69 -23.12
C GLN A 227 3.03 -11.18 -23.90
N ASN A 228 3.06 -9.90 -24.28
CA ASN A 228 4.09 -9.30 -25.13
C ASN A 228 4.97 -8.31 -24.36
N THR A 229 4.88 -8.26 -23.07
CA THR A 229 5.65 -7.36 -22.20
C THR A 229 6.14 -8.08 -20.97
N ASP A 230 7.00 -7.46 -20.22
CA ASP A 230 7.56 -7.98 -18.97
C ASP A 230 7.40 -6.97 -17.81
N PRO A 231 7.50 -7.43 -16.54
CA PRO A 231 7.36 -6.56 -15.38
C PRO A 231 8.33 -5.39 -15.36
N GLN A 232 9.57 -5.58 -15.84
CA GLN A 232 10.59 -4.55 -15.82
C GLN A 232 10.21 -3.38 -16.74
N GLN A 233 9.82 -3.68 -17.99
CA GLN A 233 9.35 -2.67 -18.95
C GLN A 233 8.20 -1.85 -18.39
N ILE A 234 7.21 -2.53 -17.77
CA ILE A 234 6.04 -1.86 -17.21
C ILE A 234 6.43 -0.91 -16.06
N ILE A 235 7.32 -1.35 -15.16
CA ILE A 235 7.79 -0.52 -14.05
C ILE A 235 8.56 0.70 -14.57
N GLU A 236 9.41 0.53 -15.58
CA GLU A 236 10.13 1.63 -16.21
C GLU A 236 9.19 2.67 -16.83
N GLU A 237 8.14 2.24 -17.50
CA GLU A 237 7.10 3.11 -18.06
C GLU A 237 6.31 3.85 -16.97
N MET A 238 6.00 3.15 -15.85
CA MET A 238 5.34 3.76 -14.68
C MET A 238 6.21 4.82 -14.02
N LEU A 239 7.52 4.58 -13.93
CA LEU A 239 8.49 5.49 -13.31
C LEU A 239 8.93 6.59 -14.27
N GLY A 240 9.03 6.28 -15.56
CA GLY A 240 9.66 7.12 -16.58
C GLY A 240 11.19 7.12 -16.53
N ALA A 241 11.77 6.11 -15.87
CA ALA A 241 13.20 5.91 -15.74
C ALA A 241 13.52 4.40 -15.63
N PRO A 242 14.72 3.96 -16.03
CA PRO A 242 15.17 2.57 -15.92
C PRO A 242 15.09 2.04 -14.48
N LEU A 243 14.77 0.75 -14.34
CA LEU A 243 14.62 0.08 -13.04
C LEU A 243 15.94 -0.05 -12.27
N GLU A 244 17.07 -0.16 -13.01
CA GLU A 244 18.42 -0.28 -12.44
C GLU A 244 18.79 0.87 -11.48
N GLU A 245 18.08 1.99 -11.55
CA GLU A 245 18.24 3.13 -10.63
C GLU A 245 17.32 3.07 -9.39
N GLN A 246 16.62 1.96 -9.11
CA GLN A 246 15.71 1.90 -7.97
C GLN A 246 16.46 1.93 -6.63
N PHE A 247 17.57 1.23 -6.55
CA PHE A 247 18.40 1.19 -5.34
C PHE A 247 19.68 2.00 -5.56
N PRO A 248 19.95 2.99 -4.72
CA PRO A 248 21.17 3.78 -4.84
C PRO A 248 22.41 2.92 -4.57
N PRO A 249 23.48 3.03 -5.38
CA PRO A 249 24.71 2.28 -5.18
C PRO A 249 25.34 2.63 -3.83
N ARG A 250 25.85 1.62 -3.12
CA ARG A 250 26.44 1.77 -1.80
C ARG A 250 27.76 1.05 -1.68
N THR A 251 28.62 1.62 -0.85
CA THR A 251 29.89 0.98 -0.47
C THR A 251 30.03 1.08 1.05
N PRO A 252 29.53 0.06 1.80
CA PRO A 252 29.60 0.07 3.24
C PRO A 252 31.04 -0.03 3.73
N SER A 253 31.37 0.67 4.82
CA SER A 253 32.69 0.55 5.45
C SER A 253 32.77 -0.77 6.25
N LYS A 254 33.71 -1.64 5.86
CA LYS A 254 33.92 -2.93 6.55
C LYS A 254 34.37 -2.78 8.00
N ASP A 255 35.14 -1.73 8.30
CA ASP A 255 35.79 -1.51 9.62
C ASP A 255 35.03 -0.51 10.49
N ALA A 256 33.77 -0.19 10.17
CA ALA A 256 32.96 0.73 10.96
C ALA A 256 32.67 0.14 12.37
N PRO A 257 32.69 0.96 13.44
CA PRO A 257 32.38 0.49 14.79
C PRO A 257 30.92 0.07 14.91
N ILE A 258 30.66 -0.84 15.84
CA ILE A 258 29.29 -1.26 16.20
C ILE A 258 28.56 -0.07 16.84
N ALA A 259 27.41 0.29 16.28
CA ALA A 259 26.56 1.35 16.81
C ALA A 259 25.48 0.79 17.74
N LEU A 260 24.88 -0.32 17.39
CA LEU A 260 23.88 -1.03 18.21
C LEU A 260 24.29 -2.50 18.31
N GLU A 261 24.28 -3.05 19.51
CA GLU A 261 24.45 -4.48 19.78
C GLU A 261 23.31 -4.96 20.69
N VAL A 262 22.74 -6.12 20.35
CA VAL A 262 21.62 -6.74 21.06
C VAL A 262 22.00 -8.16 21.43
N LYS A 263 21.87 -8.51 22.70
CA LYS A 263 22.19 -9.85 23.22
C LYS A 263 21.03 -10.44 23.99
N GLN A 264 20.64 -11.66 23.61
CA GLN A 264 19.61 -12.46 24.29
C GLN A 264 18.28 -11.72 24.46
N LEU A 265 17.86 -10.94 23.43
CA LEU A 265 16.59 -10.23 23.49
C LEU A 265 15.45 -11.23 23.33
N ASN A 266 14.54 -11.21 24.30
CA ASN A 266 13.29 -11.96 24.26
C ASN A 266 12.14 -11.02 24.60
N ASP A 267 10.96 -11.31 24.08
CA ASP A 267 9.71 -10.73 24.54
C ASP A 267 8.77 -11.84 25.07
N GLN A 268 7.59 -11.46 25.54
CA GLN A 268 6.63 -12.44 26.09
C GLN A 268 5.89 -13.24 25.02
N HIS A 269 5.89 -12.80 23.78
CA HIS A 269 4.97 -13.29 22.76
C HIS A 269 5.66 -14.02 21.63
N LYS A 270 6.70 -13.45 21.06
CA LYS A 270 7.24 -13.94 19.78
C LYS A 270 8.76 -14.09 19.75
N LEU A 271 9.52 -13.10 20.26
CA LEU A 271 10.97 -13.07 20.12
C LEU A 271 11.67 -14.06 21.06
N ARG A 272 12.61 -14.80 20.50
CA ARG A 272 13.37 -15.84 21.22
C ARG A 272 14.86 -15.71 20.98
N ASN A 273 15.60 -15.36 22.01
CA ASN A 273 17.07 -15.33 22.05
C ASN A 273 17.70 -14.58 20.87
N ILE A 274 17.20 -13.38 20.56
CA ILE A 274 17.71 -12.57 19.45
C ILE A 274 19.10 -12.02 19.79
N HIS A 275 20.03 -12.24 18.88
CA HIS A 275 21.37 -11.67 18.88
C HIS A 275 21.60 -10.96 17.56
N LEU A 276 21.82 -9.66 17.57
CA LEU A 276 22.15 -8.91 16.36
C LEU A 276 23.04 -7.72 16.68
N HIS A 277 23.72 -7.21 15.66
CA HIS A 277 24.44 -5.95 15.75
C HIS A 277 24.31 -5.18 14.43
N VAL A 278 24.41 -3.87 14.51
CA VAL A 278 24.50 -2.99 13.34
C VAL A 278 25.67 -2.04 13.49
N LYS A 279 26.45 -1.87 12.43
CA LYS A 279 27.62 -0.98 12.39
C LYS A 279 27.20 0.45 12.02
N LYS A 280 28.05 1.40 12.32
CA LYS A 280 27.85 2.81 11.92
C LYS A 280 27.85 2.94 10.38
N GLY A 281 26.81 3.55 9.83
CA GLY A 281 26.65 3.71 8.38
C GLY A 281 26.20 2.45 7.63
N GLU A 282 25.83 1.39 8.36
CA GLU A 282 25.30 0.14 7.79
C GLU A 282 23.78 0.21 7.62
N ILE A 283 23.28 -0.39 6.54
CA ILE A 283 21.88 -0.79 6.41
C ILE A 283 21.80 -2.30 6.68
N LEU A 284 21.31 -2.66 7.84
CA LEU A 284 21.04 -4.04 8.25
C LEU A 284 19.61 -4.42 7.84
N GLY A 285 19.47 -5.37 6.92
CA GLY A 285 18.20 -5.95 6.54
C GLY A 285 17.68 -6.96 7.57
N ILE A 286 16.39 -6.88 7.90
CA ILE A 286 15.68 -7.93 8.65
C ILE A 286 14.65 -8.53 7.72
N ALA A 287 14.98 -9.66 7.10
CA ALA A 287 14.11 -10.40 6.21
C ALA A 287 13.22 -11.38 6.98
N GLY A 288 12.02 -11.64 6.49
CA GLY A 288 11.12 -12.65 7.05
C GLY A 288 9.69 -12.49 6.55
N LEU A 289 8.94 -13.58 6.51
CA LEU A 289 7.54 -13.55 6.11
C LEU A 289 6.67 -12.78 7.12
N VAL A 290 5.45 -12.48 6.73
CA VAL A 290 4.46 -11.85 7.64
C VAL A 290 4.28 -12.75 8.86
N GLY A 291 4.38 -12.15 10.06
CA GLY A 291 4.30 -12.87 11.33
C GLY A 291 5.63 -13.50 11.80
N ALA A 292 6.75 -13.30 11.13
CA ALA A 292 8.06 -13.80 11.56
C ALA A 292 8.60 -13.15 12.85
N GLY A 293 8.08 -11.97 13.26
CA GLY A 293 8.53 -11.26 14.47
C GLY A 293 9.28 -9.94 14.19
N LYS A 294 9.26 -9.44 12.95
CA LYS A 294 9.96 -8.20 12.54
C LYS A 294 9.46 -6.96 13.29
N THR A 295 8.14 -6.76 13.30
CA THR A 295 7.49 -5.65 14.02
C THR A 295 7.73 -5.73 15.51
N GLU A 296 7.64 -6.93 16.09
CA GLU A 296 7.92 -7.18 17.49
C GLU A 296 9.37 -6.82 17.84
N LEU A 297 10.33 -7.17 16.97
CA LEU A 297 11.73 -6.80 17.12
C LEU A 297 11.92 -5.28 17.11
N CYS A 298 11.38 -4.57 16.14
CA CYS A 298 11.46 -3.12 16.06
C CYS A 298 10.83 -2.45 17.28
N LYS A 299 9.66 -2.91 17.72
CA LYS A 299 8.97 -2.41 18.93
C LYS A 299 9.75 -2.73 20.22
N ALA A 300 10.32 -3.92 20.33
CA ALA A 300 11.14 -4.31 21.48
C ALA A 300 12.39 -3.42 21.62
N LEU A 301 13.11 -3.17 20.53
CA LEU A 301 14.27 -2.28 20.50
C LEU A 301 13.91 -0.83 20.83
N PHE A 302 12.73 -0.39 20.45
CA PHE A 302 12.26 0.98 20.68
C PHE A 302 11.56 1.17 22.04
N GLY A 303 11.46 0.09 22.85
CA GLY A 303 10.78 0.15 24.15
C GLY A 303 9.26 0.33 24.06
N ALA A 304 8.67 -0.09 22.94
CA ALA A 304 7.23 -0.07 22.71
C ALA A 304 6.56 -1.43 23.00
N SER A 305 7.34 -2.46 23.36
CA SER A 305 6.85 -3.78 23.76
C SER A 305 6.79 -3.90 25.28
N GLU A 306 5.81 -4.64 25.79
CA GLU A 306 5.75 -4.99 27.20
C GLU A 306 6.80 -6.05 27.55
N LYS A 307 7.52 -5.86 28.67
CA LYS A 307 8.42 -6.84 29.31
C LYS A 307 9.37 -7.57 28.35
N THR A 308 10.38 -6.87 27.89
CA THR A 308 11.53 -7.46 27.20
C THR A 308 12.63 -7.86 28.18
N THR A 309 13.39 -8.91 27.87
CA THR A 309 14.62 -9.30 28.57
C THR A 309 15.79 -9.28 27.59
N GLY A 310 17.01 -9.26 28.10
CA GLY A 310 18.22 -9.17 27.29
C GLY A 310 18.96 -7.86 27.49
N THR A 311 20.01 -7.63 26.72
CA THR A 311 20.87 -6.45 26.84
C THR A 311 20.93 -5.72 25.50
N VAL A 312 20.74 -4.40 25.54
CA VAL A 312 20.93 -3.49 24.40
C VAL A 312 22.09 -2.56 24.70
N GLN A 313 23.04 -2.46 23.79
CA GLN A 313 24.17 -1.53 23.87
C GLN A 313 24.14 -0.57 22.70
N LEU A 314 24.26 0.72 22.96
CA LEU A 314 24.46 1.76 21.97
C LEU A 314 25.87 2.33 22.12
N HIS A 315 26.64 2.33 21.03
CA HIS A 315 28.04 2.79 21.00
C HIS A 315 28.90 2.17 22.13
N GLY A 316 28.68 0.87 22.39
CA GLY A 316 29.40 0.11 23.44
C GLY A 316 28.91 0.36 24.87
N GLN A 317 27.92 1.22 25.09
CA GLN A 317 27.33 1.48 26.40
C GLN A 317 25.99 0.77 26.55
N THR A 318 25.81 0.05 27.63
CA THR A 318 24.54 -0.60 27.97
C THR A 318 23.49 0.47 28.25
N VAL A 319 22.35 0.39 27.54
CA VAL A 319 21.21 1.28 27.70
C VAL A 319 19.98 0.51 28.16
N HIS A 320 19.21 1.12 29.05
CA HIS A 320 17.93 0.57 29.47
C HIS A 320 16.80 1.32 28.77
N ILE A 321 16.11 0.62 27.87
CA ILE A 321 15.04 1.19 27.04
C ILE A 321 13.73 0.50 27.43
N ALA A 322 13.00 1.11 28.34
CA ALA A 322 11.70 0.64 28.82
C ALA A 322 10.51 1.46 28.28
N SER A 323 10.79 2.46 27.43
CA SER A 323 9.75 3.28 26.80
C SER A 323 10.28 3.96 25.52
N PRO A 324 9.40 4.31 24.56
CA PRO A 324 9.76 5.09 23.37
C PRO A 324 10.45 6.41 23.67
N HIS A 325 10.07 7.07 24.76
CA HIS A 325 10.72 8.31 25.19
C HIS A 325 12.20 8.09 25.58
N GLN A 326 12.53 6.96 26.22
CA GLN A 326 13.92 6.62 26.53
C GLN A 326 14.70 6.26 25.27
N ALA A 327 14.09 5.53 24.30
CA ALA A 327 14.69 5.23 23.01
C ALA A 327 15.06 6.49 22.24
N VAL A 328 14.14 7.46 22.13
CA VAL A 328 14.40 8.76 21.48
C VAL A 328 15.54 9.51 22.17
N ARG A 329 15.58 9.53 23.51
CA ARG A 329 16.67 10.15 24.27
C ARG A 329 18.02 9.47 24.06
N ALA A 330 18.00 8.17 23.79
CA ALA A 330 19.21 7.39 23.48
C ALA A 330 19.64 7.53 22.01
N GLY A 331 18.95 8.34 21.21
CA GLY A 331 19.28 8.57 19.79
C GLY A 331 18.70 7.52 18.84
N MET A 332 17.60 6.88 19.20
CA MET A 332 16.90 5.93 18.33
C MET A 332 15.62 6.52 17.73
N ALA A 333 15.29 6.10 16.54
CA ALA A 333 14.06 6.46 15.81
C ALA A 333 13.33 5.21 15.30
N LEU A 334 11.99 5.23 15.30
CA LEU A 334 11.17 4.15 14.75
C LEU A 334 10.15 4.72 13.75
N VAL A 335 10.21 4.22 12.52
CA VAL A 335 9.15 4.39 11.51
C VAL A 335 8.33 3.09 11.52
N PRO A 336 7.12 3.08 12.09
CA PRO A 336 6.33 1.86 12.29
C PRO A 336 5.59 1.44 11.02
N GLU A 337 5.24 0.16 10.90
CA GLU A 337 4.45 -0.41 9.82
C GLU A 337 3.07 0.28 9.69
N GLU A 338 2.32 0.39 10.79
CA GLU A 338 1.00 1.04 10.81
C GLU A 338 1.12 2.56 11.00
N ARG A 339 1.66 3.27 10.00
CA ARG A 339 1.93 4.71 10.10
C ARG A 339 0.75 5.56 10.58
N ARG A 340 -0.48 5.23 10.16
CA ARG A 340 -1.69 5.99 10.51
C ARG A 340 -2.11 5.84 11.97
N LYS A 341 -1.77 4.72 12.60
CA LYS A 341 -2.10 4.46 14.01
C LYS A 341 -0.95 4.86 14.95
N GLU A 342 0.29 4.59 14.54
CA GLU A 342 1.45 4.67 15.40
C GLU A 342 2.49 5.72 14.94
N GLY A 343 2.50 6.07 13.66
CA GLY A 343 3.57 6.88 13.07
C GLY A 343 3.25 8.37 12.95
N ILE A 344 1.99 8.74 12.71
CA ILE A 344 1.56 10.11 12.45
C ILE A 344 0.26 10.47 13.17
N LEU A 345 0.09 11.73 13.46
CA LEU A 345 -1.15 12.31 13.98
C LEU A 345 -2.00 12.78 12.80
N THR A 346 -2.92 11.95 12.34
CA THR A 346 -3.66 12.15 11.08
C THR A 346 -4.52 13.41 11.06
N GLU A 347 -5.09 13.81 12.21
CA GLU A 347 -5.92 15.01 12.35
C GLU A 347 -5.11 16.29 12.51
N GLU A 348 -3.80 16.18 12.75
CA GLU A 348 -2.90 17.31 12.95
C GLU A 348 -2.23 17.74 11.64
N SER A 349 -1.63 18.93 11.68
CA SER A 349 -0.96 19.54 10.54
C SER A 349 0.36 18.84 10.18
N VAL A 350 0.83 19.05 8.95
CA VAL A 350 2.15 18.60 8.46
C VAL A 350 3.25 19.11 9.37
N GLY A 351 3.25 20.41 9.69
CA GLY A 351 4.25 21.03 10.55
C GLY A 351 4.32 20.39 11.93
N TRP A 352 3.17 20.17 12.57
CA TRP A 352 3.10 19.52 13.89
C TRP A 352 3.64 18.09 13.87
N ASN A 353 3.27 17.32 12.85
CA ASN A 353 3.79 15.96 12.69
C ASN A 353 5.31 15.91 12.54
N LEU A 354 5.88 16.82 11.75
CA LEU A 354 7.33 16.85 11.53
C LEU A 354 8.10 17.22 12.79
N THR A 355 7.59 18.13 13.62
CA THR A 355 8.32 18.66 14.78
C THR A 355 8.03 17.92 16.09
N ALA A 356 7.00 17.06 16.13
CA ALA A 356 6.53 16.37 17.35
C ALA A 356 7.63 15.62 18.12
N ALA A 357 8.55 14.94 17.44
CA ALA A 357 9.62 14.17 18.08
C ALA A 357 10.79 15.04 18.57
N SER A 358 10.90 16.30 18.10
CA SER A 358 12.02 17.21 18.36
C SER A 358 11.62 18.53 19.03
N LEU A 359 10.43 18.61 19.65
CA LEU A 359 9.92 19.84 20.28
C LEU A 359 10.89 20.51 21.24
N ARG A 360 11.73 19.73 21.93
CA ARG A 360 12.75 20.26 22.85
C ARG A 360 13.78 21.13 22.14
N SER A 361 14.17 20.82 20.91
CA SER A 361 15.14 21.61 20.13
C SER A 361 14.58 22.97 19.69
N PHE A 362 13.27 23.12 19.76
CA PHE A 362 12.54 24.36 19.46
C PHE A 362 12.07 25.12 20.69
N SER A 363 12.35 24.61 21.91
CA SER A 363 11.91 25.26 23.14
C SER A 363 13.03 26.03 23.82
N SER A 364 12.67 27.18 24.43
CA SER A 364 13.53 27.95 25.32
C SER A 364 13.59 27.35 26.71
N VAL A 365 14.43 27.91 27.60
CA VAL A 365 14.59 27.52 29.01
C VAL A 365 13.25 27.50 29.78
N PHE A 366 12.31 28.37 29.42
CA PHE A 366 10.98 28.44 30.01
C PHE A 366 9.89 27.67 29.24
N SER A 367 10.30 26.69 28.40
CA SER A 367 9.40 25.88 27.57
C SER A 367 8.57 26.67 26.53
N PHE A 368 8.94 27.91 26.22
CA PHE A 368 8.31 28.64 25.11
C PHE A 368 8.86 28.14 23.77
N LEU A 369 7.97 27.83 22.84
CA LEU A 369 8.33 27.35 21.50
C LEU A 369 8.72 28.52 20.58
N HIS A 370 9.87 28.40 19.93
CA HIS A 370 10.32 29.30 18.87
C HIS A 370 9.62 28.95 17.53
N ARG A 371 8.39 29.40 17.36
CA ARG A 371 7.50 29.07 16.22
C ARG A 371 8.13 29.38 14.86
N SER A 372 8.89 30.46 14.74
CA SER A 372 9.55 30.80 13.47
C SER A 372 10.67 29.84 13.11
N LYS A 373 11.44 29.34 14.09
CA LYS A 373 12.46 28.32 13.90
C LYS A 373 11.78 26.98 13.55
N GLU A 374 10.78 26.57 14.32
CA GLU A 374 10.00 25.35 14.09
C GLU A 374 9.45 25.31 12.66
N LYS A 375 8.79 26.40 12.21
CA LYS A 375 8.20 26.48 10.87
C LYS A 375 9.27 26.40 9.76
N ARG A 376 10.41 27.08 9.94
CA ARG A 376 11.51 27.05 8.96
C ARG A 376 12.08 25.64 8.79
N GLU A 377 12.41 24.97 9.90
CA GLU A 377 12.97 23.62 9.87
C GLU A 377 11.97 22.60 9.27
N ALA A 378 10.68 22.71 9.62
CA ALA A 378 9.63 21.88 9.01
C ALA A 378 9.52 22.11 7.49
N ASP A 379 9.62 23.37 7.02
CA ASP A 379 9.57 23.72 5.60
C ASP A 379 10.80 23.17 4.84
N GLU A 380 11.99 23.20 5.46
CA GLU A 380 13.19 22.60 4.90
C GLU A 380 13.05 21.08 4.72
N ILE A 381 12.45 20.37 5.70
CA ILE A 381 12.17 18.93 5.58
C ILE A 381 11.15 18.65 4.49
N VAL A 382 10.07 19.43 4.38
CA VAL A 382 9.07 19.29 3.33
C VAL A 382 9.71 19.39 1.95
N LYS A 383 10.57 20.39 1.76
CA LYS A 383 11.32 20.59 0.49
C LYS A 383 12.31 19.46 0.23
N ARG A 384 13.10 19.07 1.25
CA ARG A 384 14.10 18.01 1.13
C ARG A 384 13.49 16.66 0.77
N LEU A 385 12.34 16.32 1.34
CA LEU A 385 11.65 15.05 1.08
C LEU A 385 10.72 15.11 -0.14
N GLY A 386 10.56 16.29 -0.74
CA GLY A 386 9.60 16.48 -1.84
C GLY A 386 8.18 16.11 -1.42
N VAL A 387 7.75 16.50 -0.20
CA VAL A 387 6.39 16.25 0.27
C VAL A 387 5.42 17.16 -0.49
N LYS A 388 4.50 16.57 -1.21
CA LYS A 388 3.43 17.32 -1.91
C LYS A 388 2.34 17.69 -0.93
N THR A 389 2.40 18.90 -0.42
CA THR A 389 1.43 19.50 0.50
C THR A 389 1.12 20.93 0.10
N PRO A 390 -0.13 21.43 0.24
CA PRO A 390 -0.45 22.83 -0.06
C PRO A 390 0.17 23.80 0.95
N SER A 391 0.36 23.38 2.21
CA SER A 391 1.00 24.18 3.27
C SER A 391 1.40 23.31 4.45
N LEU A 392 2.19 23.88 5.40
CA LEU A 392 2.52 23.21 6.67
C LEU A 392 1.30 23.06 7.60
N GLU A 393 0.28 23.87 7.44
CA GLU A 393 -0.97 23.84 8.20
C GLU A 393 -1.97 22.80 7.68
N ALA A 394 -1.73 22.22 6.49
CA ALA A 394 -2.58 21.18 5.92
C ALA A 394 -2.60 19.93 6.79
N LYS A 395 -3.80 19.35 7.00
CA LYS A 395 -3.96 18.11 7.79
C LYS A 395 -3.40 16.90 7.02
N VAL A 396 -2.64 16.08 7.72
CA VAL A 396 -1.94 14.92 7.12
C VAL A 396 -2.92 13.89 6.54
N LYS A 397 -4.12 13.76 7.06
CA LYS A 397 -5.15 12.85 6.54
C LYS A 397 -5.53 13.09 5.07
N HIS A 398 -5.35 14.32 4.57
CA HIS A 398 -5.67 14.68 3.18
C HIS A 398 -4.54 14.38 2.18
N LEU A 399 -3.39 13.94 2.67
CA LEU A 399 -2.23 13.62 1.83
C LEU A 399 -2.27 12.17 1.35
N SER A 400 -1.62 11.91 0.21
CA SER A 400 -1.42 10.54 -0.30
C SER A 400 -0.58 9.70 0.67
N GLY A 401 -0.72 8.36 0.58
CA GLY A 401 0.04 7.42 1.41
C GLY A 401 1.55 7.65 1.36
N GLY A 402 2.12 7.91 0.18
CA GLY A 402 3.54 8.21 0.03
C GLY A 402 3.96 9.51 0.74
N ASN A 403 3.15 10.57 0.67
CA ASN A 403 3.43 11.81 1.40
C ASN A 403 3.28 11.64 2.91
N GLN A 404 2.29 10.86 3.38
CA GLN A 404 2.15 10.48 4.80
C GLN A 404 3.39 9.73 5.29
N GLN A 405 3.94 8.82 4.48
CA GLN A 405 5.16 8.08 4.81
C GLN A 405 6.38 9.00 4.89
N LYS A 406 6.53 9.91 3.94
CA LYS A 406 7.59 10.93 3.96
C LYS A 406 7.53 11.79 5.22
N ILE A 407 6.33 12.13 5.72
CA ILE A 407 6.15 12.85 6.97
C ILE A 407 6.53 11.98 8.18
N ALA A 408 6.12 10.71 8.20
CA ALA A 408 6.49 9.78 9.28
C ALA A 408 8.02 9.60 9.40
N ILE A 409 8.74 9.61 8.27
CA ILE A 409 10.20 9.58 8.24
C ILE A 409 10.78 10.95 8.60
N GLY A 410 10.25 12.03 8.01
CA GLY A 410 10.71 13.41 8.20
C GLY A 410 10.74 13.87 9.65
N LYS A 411 9.78 13.42 10.46
CA LYS A 411 9.73 13.62 11.90
C LYS A 411 11.05 13.21 12.59
N TRP A 412 11.63 12.11 12.17
CA TRP A 412 12.85 11.56 12.74
C TRP A 412 14.13 12.19 12.20
N LEU A 413 14.07 12.79 11.00
CA LEU A 413 15.22 13.55 10.48
C LEU A 413 15.50 14.80 11.32
N LEU A 414 14.45 15.46 11.82
CA LEU A 414 14.58 16.58 12.76
C LEU A 414 15.02 16.16 14.16
N ALA A 415 14.77 14.92 14.55
CA ALA A 415 15.22 14.38 15.82
C ALA A 415 16.70 13.96 15.83
N GLU A 416 17.38 13.93 14.66
CA GLU A 416 18.79 13.61 14.46
C GLU A 416 19.24 12.30 15.13
N ALA A 417 18.42 11.26 15.07
CA ALA A 417 18.74 9.97 15.64
C ALA A 417 20.04 9.37 15.07
N ASP A 418 20.70 8.49 15.83
CA ASP A 418 21.88 7.74 15.38
C ASP A 418 21.54 6.36 14.82
N VAL A 419 20.45 5.75 15.34
CA VAL A 419 19.94 4.46 14.90
C VAL A 419 18.50 4.61 14.46
N TYR A 420 18.23 4.24 13.22
CA TYR A 420 16.90 4.29 12.59
C TYR A 420 16.35 2.89 12.40
N LEU A 421 15.17 2.64 12.93
CA LEU A 421 14.39 1.41 12.76
C LEU A 421 13.28 1.70 11.74
N PHE A 422 13.31 1.02 10.60
CA PHE A 422 12.26 1.09 9.59
C PHE A 422 11.52 -0.25 9.54
N ASP A 423 10.26 -0.24 9.94
CA ASP A 423 9.38 -1.40 9.93
C ASP A 423 8.40 -1.28 8.77
N GLU A 424 8.58 -2.09 7.72
CA GLU A 424 7.80 -2.10 6.48
C GLU A 424 7.59 -0.68 5.89
N PRO A 425 8.65 0.14 5.72
CA PRO A 425 8.48 1.57 5.42
C PRO A 425 7.89 1.86 4.04
N THR A 426 7.88 0.88 3.16
CA THR A 426 7.37 0.96 1.78
C THR A 426 5.97 0.36 1.62
N LYS A 427 5.41 -0.22 2.68
CA LYS A 427 4.10 -0.86 2.65
C LYS A 427 2.99 0.12 2.30
N GLY A 428 2.23 -0.20 1.24
CA GLY A 428 1.16 0.68 0.74
C GLY A 428 1.65 2.01 0.19
N VAL A 429 2.86 2.02 -0.35
CA VAL A 429 3.50 3.15 -1.02
C VAL A 429 3.72 2.78 -2.48
N ASP A 430 3.53 3.72 -3.38
CA ASP A 430 3.76 3.49 -4.81
C ASP A 430 5.24 3.40 -5.17
N VAL A 431 5.53 2.84 -6.35
CA VAL A 431 6.90 2.55 -6.80
C VAL A 431 7.78 3.81 -6.85
N GLY A 432 7.21 4.95 -7.26
CA GLY A 432 7.96 6.22 -7.30
C GLY A 432 8.36 6.69 -5.90
N ALA A 433 7.43 6.63 -4.94
CA ALA A 433 7.71 7.00 -3.56
C ALA A 433 8.61 5.96 -2.85
N LYS A 434 8.61 4.67 -3.25
CA LYS A 434 9.58 3.68 -2.78
C LYS A 434 11.01 4.09 -3.11
N LYS A 435 11.28 4.51 -4.37
CA LYS A 435 12.60 5.00 -4.80
C LYS A 435 13.07 6.18 -3.92
N ASP A 436 12.20 7.14 -3.64
CA ASP A 436 12.53 8.29 -2.78
C ASP A 436 12.92 7.84 -1.36
N ILE A 437 12.19 6.85 -0.81
CA ILE A 437 12.46 6.28 0.52
C ILE A 437 13.83 5.56 0.53
N PHE A 438 14.13 4.73 -0.47
CA PHE A 438 15.43 4.05 -0.58
C PHE A 438 16.59 5.03 -0.70
N THR A 439 16.42 6.08 -1.50
CA THR A 439 17.43 7.15 -1.63
C THR A 439 17.68 7.83 -0.29
N LEU A 440 16.62 8.15 0.45
CA LEU A 440 16.73 8.75 1.78
C LEU A 440 17.44 7.84 2.79
N ILE A 441 17.09 6.54 2.81
CA ILE A 441 17.73 5.57 3.70
C ILE A 441 19.23 5.44 3.38
N ALA A 442 19.58 5.39 2.11
CA ALA A 442 20.97 5.35 1.69
C ALA A 442 21.73 6.64 2.06
N GLU A 443 21.11 7.82 1.95
CA GLU A 443 21.68 9.09 2.42
C GLU A 443 21.92 9.09 3.93
N LEU A 444 21.00 8.55 4.73
CA LEU A 444 21.17 8.43 6.19
C LEU A 444 22.40 7.58 6.50
N ALA A 445 22.53 6.44 5.88
CA ALA A 445 23.66 5.56 6.09
C ALA A 445 24.97 6.18 5.59
N ALA A 446 24.99 6.89 4.45
CA ALA A 446 26.15 7.62 3.95
C ALA A 446 26.60 8.73 4.92
N ARG A 447 25.69 9.31 5.69
CA ARG A 447 25.98 10.26 6.77
C ARG A 447 26.45 9.59 8.08
N GLY A 448 26.66 8.27 8.06
CA GLY A 448 27.12 7.50 9.19
C GLY A 448 26.03 7.13 10.19
N LYS A 449 24.74 7.25 9.83
CA LYS A 449 23.63 6.76 10.64
C LYS A 449 23.48 5.27 10.43
N SER A 450 23.12 4.54 11.48
CA SER A 450 22.88 3.10 11.42
C SER A 450 21.40 2.84 11.12
N VAL A 451 21.12 1.93 10.22
CA VAL A 451 19.76 1.64 9.79
C VAL A 451 19.45 0.17 9.97
N ILE A 452 18.32 -0.14 10.61
CA ILE A 452 17.68 -1.45 10.57
C ILE A 452 16.47 -1.32 9.65
N TYR A 453 16.45 -2.09 8.56
CA TYR A 453 15.40 -2.11 7.55
C TYR A 453 14.68 -3.46 7.58
N ALA A 454 13.49 -3.50 8.16
CA ALA A 454 12.66 -4.71 8.23
C ALA A 454 11.61 -4.71 7.12
N SER A 455 11.58 -5.76 6.30
CA SER A 455 10.59 -5.91 5.21
C SER A 455 10.23 -7.38 4.97
N SER A 456 8.99 -7.60 4.56
CA SER A 456 8.50 -8.86 4.01
C SER A 456 8.69 -8.94 2.48
N GLU A 457 8.97 -7.81 1.82
CA GLU A 457 9.35 -7.75 0.41
C GLU A 457 10.84 -8.08 0.28
N LEU A 458 11.16 -9.35 -0.02
CA LEU A 458 12.54 -9.86 -0.02
C LEU A 458 13.42 -9.19 -1.08
N SER A 459 12.84 -8.78 -2.20
CA SER A 459 13.51 -8.00 -3.26
C SER A 459 14.02 -6.65 -2.75
N GLU A 460 13.29 -5.99 -1.83
CA GLU A 460 13.76 -4.75 -1.21
C GLU A 460 14.96 -4.98 -0.31
N ILE A 461 14.92 -6.04 0.51
CA ILE A 461 16.04 -6.43 1.37
C ILE A 461 17.28 -6.72 0.52
N ALA A 462 17.14 -7.54 -0.53
CA ALA A 462 18.24 -7.88 -1.43
C ALA A 462 18.86 -6.65 -2.12
N GLY A 463 18.01 -5.64 -2.43
CA GLY A 463 18.46 -4.44 -3.14
C GLY A 463 19.10 -3.36 -2.27
N ILE A 464 18.69 -3.20 -0.99
CA ILE A 464 19.14 -2.08 -0.17
C ILE A 464 20.09 -2.46 0.97
N ALA A 465 20.03 -3.69 1.48
CA ALA A 465 20.76 -4.09 2.68
C ALA A 465 22.22 -4.40 2.40
N ASP A 466 23.11 -4.02 3.31
CA ASP A 466 24.54 -4.38 3.27
C ASP A 466 24.78 -5.78 3.88
N ARG A 467 23.94 -6.16 4.85
CA ARG A 467 23.92 -7.44 5.55
C ARG A 467 22.49 -7.75 5.99
N VAL A 468 22.14 -9.02 6.10
CA VAL A 468 20.76 -9.45 6.36
C VAL A 468 20.73 -10.46 7.51
N TYR A 469 19.83 -10.28 8.45
CA TYR A 469 19.36 -11.32 9.35
C TYR A 469 18.00 -11.81 8.86
N VAL A 470 17.88 -13.13 8.65
CA VAL A 470 16.60 -13.75 8.28
C VAL A 470 15.90 -14.21 9.56
N LEU A 471 14.70 -13.69 9.76
CA LEU A 471 13.87 -14.01 10.92
C LEU A 471 12.85 -15.09 10.56
N TYR A 472 12.80 -16.16 11.35
CA TYR A 472 11.81 -17.21 11.25
C TYR A 472 11.27 -17.56 12.64
N ASP A 473 9.96 -17.54 12.81
CA ASP A 473 9.24 -17.83 14.07
C ASP A 473 9.87 -17.19 15.33
N GLY A 474 10.21 -15.91 15.22
CA GLY A 474 10.72 -15.12 16.33
C GLY A 474 12.21 -15.34 16.69
N SER A 475 12.94 -16.10 15.88
CA SER A 475 14.37 -16.37 16.02
C SER A 475 15.14 -16.00 14.77
N ILE A 476 16.43 -15.68 14.91
CA ILE A 476 17.31 -15.49 13.75
C ILE A 476 17.69 -16.86 13.19
N ALA A 477 17.21 -17.15 11.98
CA ALA A 477 17.51 -18.40 11.27
C ALA A 477 18.88 -18.35 10.58
N ARG A 478 19.23 -17.19 9.99
CA ARG A 478 20.50 -17.04 9.24
C ARG A 478 20.99 -15.60 9.26
N GLU A 479 22.30 -15.42 9.23
CA GLU A 479 22.99 -14.17 8.89
C GLU A 479 23.62 -14.30 7.51
N MET A 480 23.42 -13.28 6.64
CA MET A 480 23.90 -13.24 5.27
C MET A 480 24.51 -11.87 4.96
N THR A 481 25.51 -11.84 4.09
CA THR A 481 26.15 -10.60 3.63
C THR A 481 25.79 -10.37 2.16
N ALA A 482 25.49 -9.14 1.78
CA ALA A 482 25.18 -8.80 0.40
C ALA A 482 26.37 -9.07 -0.54
N PRO A 483 26.14 -9.45 -1.81
CA PRO A 483 24.82 -9.56 -2.44
C PRO A 483 24.08 -10.84 -2.01
N THR A 484 22.77 -10.73 -1.78
CA THR A 484 21.87 -11.84 -1.48
C THR A 484 20.78 -11.91 -2.55
N THR A 485 20.26 -13.11 -2.83
CA THR A 485 19.16 -13.29 -3.76
C THR A 485 17.82 -13.41 -3.03
N GLU A 486 16.74 -13.07 -3.71
CA GLU A 486 15.39 -13.23 -3.17
C GLU A 486 15.07 -14.70 -2.83
N GLU A 487 15.56 -15.64 -3.65
CA GLU A 487 15.37 -17.08 -3.48
C GLU A 487 16.05 -17.60 -2.21
N GLU A 488 17.29 -17.17 -1.94
CA GLU A 488 18.02 -17.52 -0.72
C GLU A 488 17.31 -16.98 0.52
N LEU A 489 16.87 -15.72 0.47
CA LEU A 489 16.12 -15.10 1.55
C LEU A 489 14.79 -15.83 1.81
N LEU A 490 14.08 -16.22 0.75
CA LEU A 490 12.82 -16.96 0.85
C LEU A 490 13.03 -18.34 1.48
N TYR A 491 14.07 -19.07 1.04
CA TYR A 491 14.40 -20.40 1.57
C TYR A 491 14.58 -20.36 3.10
N HIS A 492 15.39 -19.42 3.61
CA HIS A 492 15.60 -19.31 5.05
C HIS A 492 14.38 -18.70 5.80
N SER A 493 13.59 -17.84 5.15
CA SER A 493 12.36 -17.26 5.73
C SER A 493 11.24 -18.28 5.90
N THR A 494 11.32 -19.43 5.22
CA THR A 494 10.37 -20.56 5.34
C THR A 494 10.86 -21.67 6.28
N GLY A 495 11.98 -21.46 6.97
CA GLY A 495 12.54 -22.44 7.92
C GLY A 495 13.50 -23.45 7.28
N GLY A 496 13.97 -23.20 6.07
CA GLY A 496 15.01 -24.00 5.43
C GLY A 496 16.30 -23.99 6.25
N GLN A 497 16.74 -25.17 6.71
CA GLN A 497 18.03 -25.38 7.36
C GLN A 497 19.02 -25.88 6.32
N SER A 498 20.17 -25.21 6.18
CA SER A 498 21.32 -25.70 5.38
C SER A 498 22.28 -26.45 6.24
#